data_d270db4bde79d070fdea7e21908b2181
#
_entry.id   d270db4bde79d070fdea7e21908b2181
#
_cell.length_a   1.000
_cell.length_b   1.000
_cell.length_c   1.000
_cell.angle_alpha   90.00
_cell.angle_beta   90.00
_cell.angle_gamma   90.00
#
_symmetry.space_group_name_H-M   'P 1'
#
loop_
_entity.id
_entity.type
_entity.pdbx_description
1 polymer ?
#
loop_
_entity_poly.entity_id
_entity_poly.type
_entity_poly.pdbx_seq_one_letter_code
_entity_poly.pdbx_strand_id
1 'polypeptide(L)'
;MCEEPTDPELVEAANSGDRTALEALYRRHRDWVYGQAFRACGSREDALDITQQVFIYFLGKFPGLELRCQVRTLLYPVIRHRVADLMRQRDRRESVKSGLVA
;
A
#
# COMPACT_ATOMS: atom_id res chain seq x y z
N MET A 1 -8.23 8.19 -29.97
CA MET A 1 -7.95 8.52 -28.56
C MET A 1 -7.91 7.24 -27.76
N CYS A 2 -6.78 6.95 -27.16
CA CYS A 2 -6.69 5.79 -26.31
C CYS A 2 -7.23 6.16 -24.93
N GLU A 3 -8.38 5.65 -24.58
CA GLU A 3 -8.86 5.73 -23.22
C GLU A 3 -8.01 4.78 -22.36
N GLU A 4 -7.53 5.29 -21.23
CA GLU A 4 -6.82 4.43 -20.30
C GLU A 4 -7.79 3.39 -19.73
N PRO A 5 -7.36 2.14 -19.55
CA PRO A 5 -8.22 1.14 -18.94
C PRO A 5 -8.60 1.54 -17.52
N THR A 6 -9.80 1.18 -17.11
CA THR A 6 -10.29 1.41 -15.77
C THR A 6 -9.63 0.44 -14.77
N ASP A 7 -9.69 0.76 -13.50
CA ASP A 7 -9.17 -0.16 -12.47
C ASP A 7 -9.83 -1.54 -12.55
N PRO A 8 -11.18 -1.68 -12.68
CA PRO A 8 -11.78 -2.99 -12.85
C PRO A 8 -11.26 -3.76 -14.08
N GLU A 9 -11.03 -3.07 -15.19
CA GLU A 9 -10.46 -3.70 -16.38
C GLU A 9 -9.04 -4.21 -16.12
N LEU A 10 -8.22 -3.40 -15.43
CA LEU A 10 -6.86 -3.79 -15.07
C LEU A 10 -6.85 -4.95 -14.09
N VAL A 11 -7.76 -4.95 -13.12
CA VAL A 11 -7.88 -6.05 -12.15
C VAL A 11 -8.27 -7.35 -12.87
N GLU A 12 -9.20 -7.28 -13.81
CA GLU A 12 -9.60 -8.45 -14.59
C GLU A 12 -8.42 -9.00 -15.41
N ALA A 13 -7.69 -8.12 -16.10
CA ALA A 13 -6.52 -8.52 -16.88
C ALA A 13 -5.43 -9.11 -15.97
N ALA A 14 -5.17 -8.51 -14.83
CA ALA A 14 -4.19 -9.01 -13.86
C ALA A 14 -4.58 -10.39 -13.33
N ASN A 15 -5.87 -10.60 -13.07
CA ASN A 15 -6.38 -11.93 -12.66
C ASN A 15 -6.18 -12.99 -13.73
N SER A 16 -6.09 -12.58 -15.00
CA SER A 16 -5.82 -13.47 -16.13
C SER A 16 -4.32 -13.66 -16.38
N GLY A 17 -3.46 -13.07 -15.56
CA GLY A 17 -2.02 -13.25 -15.66
C GLY A 17 -1.27 -12.13 -16.37
N ASP A 18 -1.91 -11.02 -16.67
CA ASP A 18 -1.29 -9.89 -17.37
C ASP A 18 -0.45 -9.06 -16.40
N ARG A 19 0.87 -9.18 -16.51
CA ARG A 19 1.81 -8.43 -15.68
C ARG A 19 1.80 -6.93 -15.96
N THR A 20 1.52 -6.54 -17.21
CA THR A 20 1.47 -5.12 -17.54
C THR A 20 0.29 -4.44 -16.86
N ALA A 21 -0.80 -5.17 -16.63
CA ALA A 21 -1.94 -4.68 -15.86
C ALA A 21 -1.56 -4.46 -14.40
N LEU A 22 -0.78 -5.35 -13.80
CA LEU A 22 -0.27 -5.17 -12.42
C LEU A 22 0.61 -3.94 -12.31
N GLU A 23 1.51 -3.75 -13.28
CA GLU A 23 2.37 -2.56 -13.33
C GLU A 23 1.55 -1.28 -13.46
N ALA A 24 0.52 -1.30 -14.30
CA ALA A 24 -0.35 -0.14 -14.49
C ALA A 24 -1.09 0.22 -13.20
N LEU A 25 -1.60 -0.77 -12.48
CA LEU A 25 -2.24 -0.56 -11.17
C LEU A 25 -1.26 0.05 -10.17
N TYR A 26 -0.05 -0.46 -10.14
CA TYR A 26 1.01 0.07 -9.27
C TYR A 26 1.31 1.53 -9.60
N ARG A 27 1.58 1.84 -10.85
CA ARG A 27 1.91 3.21 -11.29
C ARG A 27 0.77 4.18 -11.03
N ARG A 28 -0.45 3.74 -11.22
CA ARG A 28 -1.64 4.59 -11.05
C ARG A 28 -1.85 5.00 -9.60
N HIS A 29 -1.57 4.12 -8.65
CA HIS A 29 -1.94 4.32 -7.26
C HIS A 29 -0.76 4.58 -6.32
N ARG A 30 0.48 4.36 -6.74
CA ARG A 30 1.65 4.46 -5.85
C ARG A 30 1.83 5.84 -5.22
N ASP A 31 1.63 6.91 -5.97
CA ASP A 31 1.82 8.26 -5.45
C ASP A 31 0.77 8.59 -4.41
N TRP A 32 -0.46 8.14 -4.63
CA TRP A 32 -1.51 8.32 -3.64
C TRP A 32 -1.22 7.54 -2.36
N VAL A 33 -0.79 6.28 -2.48
CA VAL A 33 -0.43 5.45 -1.31
C VAL A 33 0.71 6.10 -0.54
N TYR A 34 1.76 6.51 -1.25
CA TYR A 34 2.90 7.19 -0.63
C TYR A 34 2.44 8.46 0.11
N GLY A 35 1.62 9.28 -0.53
CA GLY A 35 1.10 10.51 0.07
C GLY A 35 0.31 10.26 1.36
N GLN A 36 -0.53 9.22 1.37
CA GLN A 36 -1.28 8.85 2.56
C GLN A 36 -0.35 8.39 3.69
N ALA A 37 0.61 7.55 3.35
CA ALA A 37 1.59 7.05 4.31
C ALA A 37 2.45 8.19 4.87
N PHE A 38 2.93 9.09 4.01
CA PHE A 38 3.77 10.21 4.41
C PHE A 38 3.03 11.16 5.36
N ARG A 39 1.78 11.47 5.07
CA ARG A 39 0.97 12.33 5.95
C ARG A 39 0.82 11.75 7.34
N ALA A 40 0.76 10.42 7.43
CA ALA A 40 0.54 9.74 8.70
C ALA A 40 1.83 9.52 9.49
N CYS A 41 2.97 9.27 8.83
CA CYS A 41 4.22 8.93 9.52
C CYS A 41 5.27 10.04 9.52
N GLY A 42 5.19 10.99 8.59
CA GLY A 42 6.10 12.13 8.53
C GLY A 42 7.52 11.82 8.09
N SER A 43 7.79 10.62 7.63
CA SER A 43 9.14 10.20 7.22
C SER A 43 9.09 9.62 5.81
N ARG A 44 9.98 10.11 4.93
CA ARG A 44 10.09 9.61 3.55
C ARG A 44 10.45 8.13 3.50
N GLU A 45 11.43 7.73 4.30
CA GLU A 45 11.90 6.35 4.33
C GLU A 45 10.79 5.41 4.76
N ASP A 46 10.08 5.78 5.83
CA ASP A 46 8.98 4.98 6.35
C ASP A 46 7.80 4.94 5.36
N ALA A 47 7.50 6.07 4.72
CA ALA A 47 6.43 6.13 3.73
C ALA A 47 6.73 5.25 2.53
N LEU A 48 7.98 5.21 2.06
CA LEU A 48 8.39 4.32 0.97
C LEU A 48 8.27 2.85 1.38
N ASP A 49 8.67 2.54 2.60
CA ASP A 49 8.61 1.19 3.15
C ASP A 49 7.16 0.70 3.25
N ILE A 50 6.29 1.56 3.79
CA ILE A 50 4.86 1.28 3.89
C ILE A 50 4.26 1.07 2.50
N THR A 51 4.63 1.93 1.54
CA THR A 51 4.13 1.82 0.16
C THR A 51 4.50 0.46 -0.45
N GLN A 52 5.74 0.02 -0.28
CA GLN A 52 6.16 -1.30 -0.74
C GLN A 52 5.34 -2.42 -0.09
N GLN A 53 5.17 -2.36 1.22
CA GLN A 53 4.41 -3.40 1.94
C GLN A 53 2.95 -3.45 1.50
N VAL A 54 2.34 -2.29 1.28
CA VAL A 54 0.95 -2.20 0.81
C VAL A 54 0.82 -2.86 -0.56
N PHE A 55 1.75 -2.61 -1.47
CA PHE A 55 1.69 -3.20 -2.81
C PHE A 55 2.06 -4.67 -2.82
N ILE A 56 2.97 -5.11 -1.97
CA ILE A 56 3.23 -6.54 -1.80
C ILE A 56 1.93 -7.26 -1.40
N TYR A 57 1.21 -6.70 -0.44
CA TYR A 57 -0.08 -7.22 -0.02
C TYR A 57 -1.09 -7.23 -1.17
N PHE A 58 -1.24 -6.10 -1.85
CA PHE A 58 -2.22 -5.95 -2.93
C PHE A 58 -1.94 -6.88 -4.10
N LEU A 59 -0.69 -6.88 -4.58
CA LEU A 59 -0.30 -7.71 -5.72
C LEU A 59 -0.36 -9.20 -5.38
N GLY A 60 -0.17 -9.54 -4.11
CA GLY A 60 -0.32 -10.92 -3.63
C GLY A 60 -1.75 -11.44 -3.66
N LYS A 61 -2.74 -10.57 -3.87
CA LYS A 61 -4.14 -10.98 -4.01
C LYS A 61 -4.47 -11.53 -5.40
N PHE A 62 -3.57 -11.33 -6.36
CA PHE A 62 -3.77 -11.83 -7.72
C PHE A 62 -3.12 -13.21 -7.89
N PRO A 63 -3.69 -14.11 -8.69
CA PRO A 63 -4.99 -14.00 -9.32
C PRO A 63 -6.12 -14.23 -8.31
N GLY A 64 -7.33 -13.82 -8.67
CA GLY A 64 -8.51 -14.09 -7.88
C GLY A 64 -9.03 -12.93 -7.04
N LEU A 65 -8.48 -11.72 -7.24
CA LEU A 65 -9.01 -10.56 -6.52
C LEU A 65 -10.40 -10.20 -7.02
N GLU A 66 -11.37 -10.17 -6.12
CA GLU A 66 -12.70 -9.65 -6.40
C GLU A 66 -12.76 -8.18 -5.96
N LEU A 67 -12.93 -7.28 -6.92
CA LEU A 67 -12.99 -5.87 -6.63
C LEU A 67 -14.43 -5.45 -6.36
N ARG A 68 -14.77 -5.20 -5.09
CA ARG A 68 -16.12 -4.80 -4.66
C ARG A 68 -16.23 -3.31 -4.34
N CYS A 69 -15.10 -2.60 -4.41
CA CYS A 69 -15.03 -1.17 -4.12
C CYS A 69 -13.90 -0.59 -4.97
N GLN A 70 -13.69 0.70 -4.87
CA GLN A 70 -12.54 1.30 -5.55
C GLN A 70 -11.23 0.76 -4.97
N VAL A 71 -10.20 0.67 -5.81
CA VAL A 71 -8.89 0.19 -5.39
C VAL A 71 -8.38 0.99 -4.18
N ARG A 72 -8.51 2.30 -4.21
CA ARG A 72 -8.06 3.16 -3.10
C ARG A 72 -8.84 2.90 -1.81
N THR A 73 -10.12 2.59 -1.93
CA THR A 73 -10.95 2.21 -0.78
C THR A 73 -10.44 0.90 -0.17
N LEU A 74 -10.04 -0.05 -1.02
CA LEU A 74 -9.46 -1.31 -0.58
C LEU A 74 -8.11 -1.10 0.10
N LEU A 75 -7.27 -0.23 -0.46
CA LEU A 75 -5.90 -0.01 0.03
C LEU A 75 -5.83 0.85 1.29
N TYR A 76 -6.79 1.74 1.49
CA TYR A 76 -6.73 2.70 2.60
C TYR A 76 -6.60 2.03 3.98
N PRO A 77 -7.42 1.02 4.33
CA PRO A 77 -7.25 0.32 5.61
C PRO A 77 -5.90 -0.37 5.74
N VAL A 78 -5.36 -0.88 4.63
CA VAL A 78 -4.05 -1.55 4.63
C VAL A 78 -2.96 -0.53 4.96
N ILE A 79 -3.02 0.67 4.36
CA ILE A 79 -2.08 1.76 4.66
C ILE A 79 -2.15 2.12 6.15
N ARG A 80 -3.35 2.33 6.67
CA ARG A 80 -3.56 2.70 8.07
C ARG A 80 -3.02 1.63 9.02
N HIS A 81 -3.23 0.38 8.68
CA HIS A 81 -2.75 -0.74 9.49
C HIS A 81 -1.21 -0.76 9.53
N ARG A 82 -0.57 -0.57 8.39
CA ARG A 82 0.89 -0.56 8.31
C ARG A 82 1.49 0.63 9.07
N VAL A 83 0.86 1.80 8.96
CA VAL A 83 1.28 2.98 9.71
C VAL A 83 1.16 2.72 11.23
N ALA A 84 0.05 2.16 11.66
CA ALA A 84 -0.16 1.85 13.08
C ALA A 84 0.89 0.86 13.60
N ASP A 85 1.22 -0.17 12.82
CA ASP A 85 2.27 -1.13 13.17
C ASP A 85 3.63 -0.45 13.34
N LEU A 86 3.97 0.44 12.41
CA LEU A 86 5.22 1.18 12.47
C LEU A 86 5.29 2.05 13.72
N MET A 87 4.22 2.76 14.02
CA MET A 87 4.17 3.63 15.21
C MET A 87 4.31 2.83 16.49
N ARG A 88 3.68 1.65 16.58
CA ARG A 88 3.83 0.76 17.73
C ARG A 88 5.27 0.27 17.87
N GLN A 89 5.94 -0.03 16.77
CA GLN A 89 7.34 -0.44 16.80
C GLN A 89 8.24 0.68 17.31
N ARG A 90 7.99 1.91 16.88
CA ARG A 90 8.72 3.09 17.36
C ARG A 90 8.53 3.29 18.86
N ASP A 91 7.31 3.22 19.34
CA ASP A 91 6.98 3.37 20.75
C ASP A 91 7.69 2.31 21.60
N ARG A 92 7.72 1.07 21.12
CA ARG A 92 8.44 -0.01 21.80
C ARG A 92 9.92 0.26 21.87
N ARG A 93 10.54 0.74 20.80
CA ARG A 93 11.97 1.08 20.76
C ARG A 93 12.29 2.19 21.75
N GLU A 94 11.47 3.21 21.80
CA GLU A 94 11.64 4.31 22.77
C GLU A 94 11.46 3.83 24.20
N SER A 95 10.46 3.00 24.46
CA SER A 95 10.24 2.42 25.79
C SER A 95 11.41 1.57 26.24
N VAL A 96 11.98 0.76 25.35
CA VAL A 96 13.15 -0.07 25.65
C VAL A 96 14.37 0.82 25.96
N LYS A 97 14.58 1.86 25.16
CA LYS A 97 15.69 2.81 25.41
C LYS A 97 15.53 3.51 26.76
N SER A 98 14.32 3.95 27.08
CA SER A 98 14.01 4.57 28.36
C SER A 98 14.22 3.59 29.51
N GLY A 99 13.82 2.34 29.33
CA GLY A 99 14.02 1.29 30.33
C GLY A 99 15.48 0.94 30.59
N LEU A 100 16.33 1.06 29.58
CA LEU A 100 17.76 0.80 29.71
C LEU A 100 18.50 1.93 30.45
N VAL A 101 17.95 3.12 30.41
CA VAL A 101 18.56 4.30 31.05
C VAL A 101 18.15 4.40 32.52
N ALA A 102 17.05 3.84 32.87
CA ALA A 102 16.58 3.76 34.24
C ALA A 102 17.36 2.68 35.09
#